data_716d9460988e93e5219fb3684bc73ea1
#
_entry.id   716d9460988e93e5219fb3684bc73ea1
#
_cell.length_a   1.000
_cell.length_b   1.000
_cell.length_c   1.000
_cell.angle_alpha   90.00
_cell.angle_beta   90.00
_cell.angle_gamma   90.00
#
_symmetry.space_group_name_H-M   'P 1'
#
loop_
_entity.id
_entity.type
_entity.pdbx_description
1 polymer ?
#
loop_
_entity_poly.entity_id
_entity_poly.type
_entity_poly.pdbx_seq_one_letter_code
_entity_poly.pdbx_strand_id
1 'polypeptide(L)'
;MKLIRHQKCINPFLIFLAGILVVIFFSGCGSVGKNFNESLYIRIAKGTTTKNDIQAMFGYPFKKGVQNGYSVWTYEYNYVNSFGTDIIKDMIIVFDKNGVVKSHQLMTNSPE
;
A
#
# COMPACT_ATOMS: atom_id res chain seq x y z
N MET A 1 -60.63 10.47 -7.93
CA MET A 1 -59.71 9.77 -7.03
C MET A 1 -58.29 10.30 -7.27
N LYS A 2 -57.81 11.11 -6.33
CA LYS A 2 -56.49 11.68 -6.46
C LYS A 2 -55.48 10.61 -6.17
N LEU A 3 -54.74 10.17 -7.16
CA LEU A 3 -53.51 9.45 -6.98
C LEU A 3 -52.58 10.37 -6.19
N ILE A 4 -52.37 10.00 -4.93
CA ILE A 4 -51.34 10.63 -4.14
C ILE A 4 -50.01 10.17 -4.76
N ARG A 5 -49.48 10.97 -5.64
CA ARG A 5 -48.10 10.82 -6.04
C ARG A 5 -47.27 11.12 -4.82
N HIS A 6 -46.71 10.08 -4.23
CA HIS A 6 -45.57 10.26 -3.40
C HIS A 6 -44.39 10.66 -4.29
N GLN A 7 -44.47 11.83 -4.88
CA GLN A 7 -43.25 12.46 -5.29
C GLN A 7 -42.57 12.88 -4.02
N LYS A 8 -41.65 12.07 -3.60
CA LYS A 8 -40.64 12.58 -2.71
C LYS A 8 -40.02 13.75 -3.44
N CYS A 9 -40.37 14.95 -3.03
CA CYS A 9 -39.61 16.12 -3.39
C CYS A 9 -38.22 15.87 -2.82
N ILE A 10 -37.34 15.33 -3.64
CA ILE A 10 -35.95 15.26 -3.33
C ILE A 10 -35.52 16.72 -3.28
N ASN A 11 -35.21 17.18 -2.07
CA ASN A 11 -34.72 18.51 -1.85
C ASN A 11 -33.50 18.72 -2.75
N PRO A 12 -33.45 19.71 -3.63
CA PRO A 12 -32.30 19.96 -4.49
C PRO A 12 -31.01 20.18 -3.70
N PHE A 13 -31.15 20.61 -2.45
CA PHE A 13 -30.02 20.72 -1.53
C PHE A 13 -29.44 19.37 -1.16
N LEU A 14 -30.26 18.32 -1.00
CA LEU A 14 -29.79 16.95 -0.72
C LEU A 14 -29.08 16.34 -1.94
N ILE A 15 -29.57 16.60 -3.15
CA ILE A 15 -28.93 16.16 -4.39
C ILE A 15 -27.59 16.85 -4.56
N PHE A 16 -27.49 18.12 -4.25
CA PHE A 16 -26.26 18.90 -4.32
C PHE A 16 -25.23 18.40 -3.29
N LEU A 17 -25.67 18.11 -2.07
CA LEU A 17 -24.82 17.52 -1.03
C LEU A 17 -24.32 16.12 -1.41
N ALA A 18 -25.18 15.27 -1.98
CA ALA A 18 -24.80 13.95 -2.45
C ALA A 18 -23.79 14.03 -3.59
N GLY A 19 -23.94 14.99 -4.51
CA GLY A 19 -23.00 15.25 -5.60
C GLY A 19 -21.63 15.68 -5.08
N ILE A 20 -21.58 16.58 -4.10
CA ILE A 20 -20.34 17.01 -3.46
C ILE A 20 -19.66 15.84 -2.74
N LEU A 21 -20.42 15.01 -2.04
CA LEU A 21 -19.90 13.83 -1.33
C LEU A 21 -19.26 12.84 -2.31
N VAL A 22 -19.90 12.59 -3.45
CA VAL A 22 -19.37 11.71 -4.50
C VAL A 22 -18.07 12.28 -5.08
N VAL A 23 -17.99 13.58 -5.33
CA VAL A 23 -16.76 14.23 -5.83
C VAL A 23 -15.62 14.11 -4.83
N ILE A 24 -15.89 14.24 -3.53
CA ILE A 24 -14.87 14.05 -2.48
C ILE A 24 -14.33 12.60 -2.48
N PHE A 25 -15.19 11.60 -2.71
CA PHE A 25 -14.75 10.21 -2.78
C PHE A 25 -13.89 9.89 -4.02
N PHE A 26 -14.08 10.63 -5.13
CA PHE A 26 -13.34 10.38 -6.38
C PHE A 26 -12.10 11.25 -6.56
N SER A 27 -11.91 12.28 -5.73
CA SER A 27 -10.80 13.24 -5.89
C SER A 27 -9.57 12.89 -5.06
N GLY A 28 -9.47 11.68 -4.48
CA GLY A 28 -8.35 11.27 -3.65
C GLY A 28 -7.14 10.82 -4.46
N CYS A 29 -5.93 11.26 -4.06
CA CYS A 29 -4.70 10.60 -4.44
C CYS A 29 -4.68 9.21 -3.80
N GLY A 30 -4.60 8.16 -4.62
CA GLY A 30 -4.57 6.78 -4.13
C GLY A 30 -3.16 6.39 -3.68
N SER A 31 -3.04 5.84 -2.48
CA SER A 31 -1.83 5.18 -2.03
C SER A 31 -2.14 3.75 -1.62
N VAL A 32 -1.25 2.83 -1.93
CA VAL A 32 -1.32 1.43 -1.53
C VAL A 32 -0.09 1.09 -0.71
N GLY A 33 -0.29 0.46 0.43
CA GLY A 33 0.78 0.07 1.34
C GLY A 33 1.29 1.21 2.21
N LYS A 34 2.40 0.96 2.87
CA LYS A 34 3.06 1.90 3.79
C LYS A 34 4.45 2.23 3.27
N ASN A 35 4.77 3.52 3.25
CA ASN A 35 6.11 3.96 2.85
C ASN A 35 7.16 3.39 3.78
N PHE A 36 8.29 2.99 3.22
CA PHE A 36 9.44 2.49 3.93
C PHE A 36 10.72 3.16 3.39
N ASN A 37 11.78 3.15 4.19
CA ASN A 37 13.04 3.76 3.80
C ASN A 37 13.89 2.78 2.99
N GLU A 38 13.83 2.90 1.67
CA GLU A 38 14.56 2.04 0.74
C GLU A 38 16.09 2.19 0.85
N SER A 39 16.58 3.29 1.40
CA SER A 39 18.02 3.49 1.59
C SER A 39 18.63 2.48 2.56
N LEU A 40 17.83 1.88 3.43
CA LEU A 40 18.27 0.84 4.36
C LEU A 40 18.45 -0.52 3.69
N TYR A 41 18.02 -0.67 2.45
CA TYR A 41 18.09 -1.94 1.71
C TYR A 41 19.53 -2.49 1.64
N ILE A 42 20.51 -1.62 1.48
CA ILE A 42 21.92 -2.02 1.38
C ILE A 42 22.44 -2.67 2.68
N ARG A 43 21.75 -2.47 3.80
CA ARG A 43 22.14 -3.06 5.09
C ARG A 43 21.66 -4.49 5.27
N ILE A 44 20.84 -4.99 4.35
CA ILE A 44 20.36 -6.36 4.41
C ILE A 44 21.50 -7.30 4.02
N ALA A 45 21.85 -8.21 4.91
CA ALA A 45 22.89 -9.20 4.68
C ALA A 45 22.31 -10.61 4.66
N LYS A 46 22.44 -11.31 3.53
CA LYS A 46 22.05 -12.71 3.42
C LYS A 46 22.77 -13.55 4.45
N GLY A 47 22.05 -14.45 5.10
CA GLY A 47 22.62 -15.35 6.09
C GLY A 47 22.90 -14.74 7.46
N THR A 48 22.65 -13.45 7.62
CA THR A 48 22.91 -12.71 8.87
C THR A 48 21.71 -11.94 9.37
N THR A 49 21.10 -11.14 8.52
CA THR A 49 19.95 -10.29 8.91
C THR A 49 18.74 -11.17 9.24
N THR A 50 18.16 -10.94 10.41
CA THR A 50 17.00 -11.69 10.90
C THR A 50 15.68 -11.01 10.61
N LYS A 51 14.55 -11.72 10.82
CA LYS A 51 13.21 -11.13 10.77
C LYS A 51 13.08 -9.94 11.71
N ASN A 52 13.62 -10.03 12.92
CA ASN A 52 13.58 -8.94 13.89
C ASN A 52 14.35 -7.73 13.38
N ASP A 53 15.50 -7.94 12.76
CA ASP A 53 16.30 -6.87 12.16
C ASP A 53 15.51 -6.18 11.03
N ILE A 54 14.88 -6.95 10.16
CA ILE A 54 14.06 -6.43 9.06
C ILE A 54 12.89 -5.61 9.60
N GLN A 55 12.20 -6.10 10.62
CA GLN A 55 11.09 -5.37 11.24
C GLN A 55 11.56 -4.08 11.91
N ALA A 56 12.73 -4.07 12.52
CA ALA A 56 13.31 -2.86 13.10
C ALA A 56 13.68 -1.82 12.04
N MET A 57 14.17 -2.25 10.86
CA MET A 57 14.55 -1.37 9.77
C MET A 57 13.37 -0.84 8.97
N PHE A 58 12.39 -1.68 8.66
CA PHE A 58 11.32 -1.36 7.70
C PHE A 58 9.92 -1.37 8.32
N GLY A 59 9.77 -1.81 9.56
CA GLY A 59 8.48 -1.98 10.21
C GLY A 59 7.77 -3.26 9.80
N TYR A 60 6.46 -3.31 10.02
CA TYR A 60 5.67 -4.46 9.61
C TYR A 60 5.53 -4.52 8.10
N PRO A 61 5.63 -5.71 7.49
CA PRO A 61 5.45 -5.85 6.05
C PRO A 61 4.00 -5.60 5.64
N PHE A 62 3.82 -5.20 4.39
CA PHE A 62 2.50 -5.03 3.78
C PHE A 62 1.75 -6.36 3.74
N LYS A 63 2.45 -7.43 3.40
CA LYS A 63 1.89 -8.78 3.46
C LYS A 63 2.97 -9.82 3.78
N LYS A 64 2.54 -10.91 4.39
CA LYS A 64 3.36 -12.08 4.70
C LYS A 64 2.81 -13.29 3.93
N GLY A 65 3.69 -14.13 3.46
CA GLY A 65 3.32 -15.34 2.75
C GLY A 65 4.35 -16.43 2.91
N VAL A 66 4.14 -17.50 2.16
CA VAL A 66 5.07 -18.66 2.12
C VAL A 66 5.30 -19.01 0.66
N GLN A 67 6.55 -19.21 0.30
CA GLN A 67 6.96 -19.67 -1.03
C GLN A 67 7.95 -20.81 -0.88
N ASN A 68 7.63 -21.97 -1.44
CA ASN A 68 8.47 -23.16 -1.34
C ASN A 68 8.84 -23.55 0.10
N GLY A 69 7.92 -23.32 1.06
CA GLY A 69 8.16 -23.57 2.47
C GLY A 69 8.90 -22.48 3.22
N TYR A 70 9.32 -21.42 2.54
CA TYR A 70 10.04 -20.30 3.14
C TYR A 70 9.10 -19.11 3.40
N SER A 71 9.32 -18.43 4.51
CA SER A 71 8.59 -17.21 4.85
C SER A 71 8.95 -16.07 3.90
N VAL A 72 7.95 -15.40 3.34
CA VAL A 72 8.14 -14.28 2.41
C VAL A 72 7.46 -13.04 2.98
N TRP A 73 8.20 -11.96 3.12
CA TRP A 73 7.66 -10.67 3.52
C TRP A 73 7.73 -9.72 2.34
N THR A 74 6.61 -9.06 2.07
CA THR A 74 6.51 -8.07 1.01
C THR A 74 6.26 -6.70 1.61
N TYR A 75 7.11 -5.75 1.24
CA TYR A 75 6.94 -4.33 1.52
C TYR A 75 6.56 -3.65 0.23
N GLU A 76 5.46 -2.92 0.25
CA GLU A 76 4.92 -2.30 -0.95
C GLU A 76 4.48 -0.88 -0.61
N TYR A 77 4.86 0.07 -1.44
CA TYR A 77 4.37 1.43 -1.39
C TYR A 77 4.22 1.97 -2.80
N ASN A 78 2.97 2.20 -3.19
CA ASN A 78 2.62 2.77 -4.48
C ASN A 78 1.79 4.02 -4.22
N TYR A 79 2.31 5.16 -4.61
CA TYR A 79 1.63 6.44 -4.49
C TYR A 79 1.39 7.01 -5.90
N VAL A 80 0.12 7.16 -6.25
CA VAL A 80 -0.30 7.75 -7.52
C VAL A 80 -0.58 9.23 -7.31
N ASN A 81 0.16 10.06 -8.02
CA ASN A 81 0.02 11.50 -7.97
C ASN A 81 -0.55 12.02 -9.30
N SER A 82 -1.70 12.71 -9.24
CA SER A 82 -2.37 13.26 -10.43
C SER A 82 -1.56 14.36 -11.13
N PHE A 83 -0.63 15.00 -10.44
CA PHE A 83 0.13 16.16 -10.93
C PHE A 83 1.63 15.96 -10.93
N GLY A 84 2.13 14.78 -10.60
CA GLY A 84 3.56 14.51 -10.50
C GLY A 84 3.90 13.07 -10.85
N THR A 85 5.11 12.67 -10.51
CA THR A 85 5.61 11.33 -10.76
C THR A 85 5.06 10.36 -9.72
N ASP A 86 4.52 9.23 -10.16
CA ASP A 86 4.13 8.15 -9.27
C ASP A 86 5.37 7.59 -8.55
N ILE A 87 5.19 7.24 -7.29
CA ILE A 87 6.23 6.59 -6.50
C ILE A 87 5.89 5.11 -6.41
N ILE A 88 6.82 4.27 -6.84
CA ILE A 88 6.70 2.81 -6.79
C ILE A 88 7.88 2.26 -6.02
N LYS A 89 7.59 1.51 -4.96
CA LYS A 89 8.60 0.81 -4.15
C LYS A 89 8.06 -0.57 -3.79
N ASP A 90 8.73 -1.60 -4.24
CA ASP A 90 8.39 -2.97 -3.91
C ASP A 90 9.64 -3.70 -3.43
N MET A 91 9.56 -4.30 -2.25
CA MET A 91 10.64 -5.06 -1.68
C MET A 91 10.14 -6.42 -1.23
N ILE A 92 10.82 -7.47 -1.65
CA ILE A 92 10.49 -8.84 -1.28
C ILE A 92 11.67 -9.44 -0.53
N ILE A 93 11.39 -10.00 0.63
CA ILE A 93 12.41 -10.65 1.46
C ILE A 93 11.96 -12.08 1.75
N VAL A 94 12.82 -13.03 1.43
CA VAL A 94 12.61 -14.45 1.71
C VAL A 94 13.51 -14.84 2.87
N PHE A 95 12.93 -15.50 3.87
CA PHE A 95 13.64 -15.96 5.06
C PHE A 95 13.79 -17.48 5.01
N ASP A 96 14.91 -17.96 5.53
CA ASP A 96 15.11 -19.39 5.73
C ASP A 96 14.30 -19.91 6.94
N LYS A 97 14.42 -21.19 7.22
CA LYS A 97 13.70 -21.84 8.33
C LYS A 97 14.09 -21.31 9.70
N ASN A 98 15.26 -20.67 9.81
CA ASN A 98 15.74 -20.08 11.05
C ASN A 98 15.33 -18.60 11.19
N GLY A 99 14.57 -18.05 10.23
CA GLY A 99 14.17 -16.67 10.24
C GLY A 99 15.26 -15.69 9.83
N VAL A 100 16.22 -16.15 9.06
CA VAL A 100 17.35 -15.35 8.54
C VAL A 100 17.14 -15.10 7.05
N VAL A 101 17.51 -13.91 6.57
CA VAL A 101 17.34 -13.55 5.17
C VAL A 101 18.08 -14.51 4.25
N LYS A 102 17.32 -15.15 3.37
CA LYS A 102 17.81 -16.06 2.34
C LYS A 102 18.01 -15.33 1.01
N SER A 103 17.08 -14.48 0.66
CA SER A 103 17.15 -13.64 -0.54
C SER A 103 16.35 -12.35 -0.34
N HIS A 104 16.70 -11.34 -1.09
CA HIS A 104 15.97 -10.06 -1.06
C HIS A 104 16.05 -9.40 -2.42
N GLN A 105 15.02 -8.61 -2.73
CA GLN A 105 14.87 -7.91 -4.00
C GLN A 105 14.17 -6.57 -3.75
N LEU A 106 14.66 -5.52 -4.37
CA LEU A 106 14.04 -4.21 -4.34
C LEU A 106 13.78 -3.76 -5.77
N MET A 107 12.55 -3.30 -6.01
CA MET A 107 12.18 -2.58 -7.22
C MET A 107 11.68 -1.19 -6.85
N THR A 108 12.23 -0.17 -7.46
CA THR A 108 11.83 1.21 -7.21
C THR A 108 12.03 2.03 -8.48
N ASN A 109 11.18 3.04 -8.65
CA ASN A 109 11.36 4.04 -9.69
C ASN A 109 12.05 5.31 -9.18
N SER A 110 12.47 5.32 -7.91
CA SER A 110 13.24 6.42 -7.36
C SER A 110 14.61 6.50 -8.05
N PRO A 111 15.07 7.67 -8.45
CA PRO A 111 16.42 7.80 -8.97
C PRO A 111 17.47 7.41 -7.91
N GLU A 112 18.48 6.66 -8.34
CA GLU A 112 19.61 6.30 -7.48
C GLU A 112 20.41 7.55 -7.04
#